data_59d36147165dfc033ef822f51f3d1bc2
#
_entry.id   59d36147165dfc033ef822f51f3d1bc2
#
_cell.length_a   1.000
_cell.length_b   1.000
_cell.length_c   1.000
_cell.angle_alpha   90.00
_cell.angle_beta   90.00
_cell.angle_gamma   90.00
#
_symmetry.space_group_name_H-M   'P 1'
#
loop_
_entity.id
_entity.type
_entity.pdbx_description
1 polymer ?
#
loop_
_entity_poly.entity_id
_entity_poly.type
_entity_poly.pdbx_seq_one_letter_code
_entity_poly.pdbx_strand_id
1 'polypeptide(L)'
;LIEPSASDFGHDAIARRLRGSPEERAAVLHELAEQGVVEAQALYGQVLLDGNGVARDRPAAFRWFVKAARRQHLMALNMLGRCYDLGWGTSIDKTRAAECYSVAAERGLDWAMYNYATLLALGEGIIEDKTAALAWFERAAGMGNAKAINFVGSFHEDGWVVPRDIAKAADCYARAAAGGDFRGCFNHARMLGAAGDIDKALDWLAEAGRTATPAFVEKAADWLATAPGFGARAVAALRGNAAC
;
A
#
# COMPACT_ATOMS: atom_id res chain seq x y z
N LEU A 1 -29.26 -10.89 -37.45
CA LEU A 1 -28.57 -11.66 -36.43
C LEU A 1 -27.14 -11.81 -36.93
N ILE A 2 -26.18 -11.14 -36.27
CA ILE A 2 -24.75 -11.28 -36.55
C ILE A 2 -24.31 -12.53 -35.77
N GLU A 3 -23.84 -13.56 -36.46
CA GLU A 3 -23.29 -14.73 -35.80
C GLU A 3 -21.98 -14.33 -35.09
N PRO A 4 -21.77 -14.78 -33.81
CA PRO A 4 -20.56 -14.48 -33.09
C PRO A 4 -19.35 -15.07 -33.82
N SER A 5 -18.27 -14.30 -33.96
CA SER A 5 -17.05 -14.74 -34.61
C SER A 5 -16.28 -15.76 -33.73
N ALA A 6 -15.41 -16.58 -34.34
CA ALA A 6 -14.58 -17.54 -33.60
C ALA A 6 -13.71 -16.85 -32.52
N SER A 7 -13.36 -15.55 -32.71
CA SER A 7 -12.66 -14.71 -31.73
C SER A 7 -13.52 -14.41 -30.51
N ASP A 8 -14.85 -14.28 -30.62
CA ASP A 8 -15.76 -13.98 -29.53
C ASP A 8 -15.88 -15.19 -28.57
N PHE A 9 -15.88 -16.41 -29.09
CA PHE A 9 -15.86 -17.64 -28.27
C PHE A 9 -14.56 -17.77 -27.47
N GLY A 10 -13.42 -17.34 -28.05
CA GLY A 10 -12.12 -17.31 -27.36
C GLY A 10 -12.10 -16.33 -26.21
N HIS A 11 -12.61 -15.11 -26.42
CA HIS A 11 -12.70 -14.09 -25.37
C HIS A 11 -13.61 -14.47 -24.21
N ASP A 12 -14.77 -15.06 -24.52
CA ASP A 12 -15.71 -15.54 -23.50
C ASP A 12 -15.13 -16.69 -22.66
N ALA A 13 -14.37 -17.58 -23.28
CA ALA A 13 -13.69 -18.67 -22.58
C ALA A 13 -12.60 -18.15 -21.63
N ILE A 14 -11.78 -17.19 -22.08
CA ILE A 14 -10.77 -16.51 -21.24
C ILE A 14 -11.44 -15.78 -20.08
N ALA A 15 -12.47 -14.97 -20.36
CA ALA A 15 -13.21 -14.23 -19.35
C ALA A 15 -13.86 -15.15 -18.29
N ARG A 16 -14.35 -16.32 -18.69
CA ARG A 16 -14.88 -17.32 -17.77
C ARG A 16 -13.81 -17.90 -16.86
N ARG A 17 -12.63 -18.28 -17.41
CA ARG A 17 -11.52 -18.83 -16.64
C ARG A 17 -10.92 -17.80 -15.68
N LEU A 18 -10.88 -16.50 -16.06
CA LEU A 18 -10.46 -15.41 -15.17
C LEU A 18 -11.39 -15.19 -13.97
N ARG A 19 -12.68 -15.56 -14.10
CA ARG A 19 -13.67 -15.54 -13.01
C ARG A 19 -13.77 -16.86 -12.23
N GLY A 20 -13.06 -17.89 -12.66
CA GLY A 20 -13.02 -19.21 -12.06
C GLY A 20 -12.22 -19.29 -10.77
N SER A 21 -11.74 -20.50 -10.45
CA SER A 21 -10.92 -20.72 -9.26
C SER A 21 -9.60 -19.94 -9.32
N PRO A 22 -8.92 -19.74 -8.18
CA PRO A 22 -7.57 -19.12 -8.17
C PRO A 22 -6.58 -19.85 -9.11
N GLU A 23 -6.66 -21.19 -9.20
CA GLU A 23 -5.80 -22.01 -10.06
C GLU A 23 -6.11 -21.79 -11.55
N GLU A 24 -7.38 -21.75 -11.92
CA GLU A 24 -7.81 -21.45 -13.31
C GLU A 24 -7.39 -20.05 -13.73
N ARG A 25 -7.52 -19.07 -12.84
CA ARG A 25 -7.09 -17.69 -13.07
C ARG A 25 -5.59 -17.60 -13.23
N ALA A 26 -4.81 -18.27 -12.36
CA ALA A 26 -3.36 -18.30 -12.44
C ALA A 26 -2.90 -18.95 -13.76
N ALA A 27 -3.52 -20.06 -14.17
CA ALA A 27 -3.18 -20.75 -15.42
C ALA A 27 -3.42 -19.84 -16.65
N VAL A 28 -4.57 -19.20 -16.73
CA VAL A 28 -4.90 -18.31 -17.84
C VAL A 28 -4.00 -17.07 -17.87
N LEU A 29 -3.67 -16.50 -16.71
CA LEU A 29 -2.74 -15.37 -16.63
C LEU A 29 -1.33 -15.78 -17.09
N HIS A 30 -0.89 -16.99 -16.75
CA HIS A 30 0.38 -17.53 -17.23
C HIS A 30 0.38 -17.70 -18.75
N GLU A 31 -0.65 -18.33 -19.33
CA GLU A 31 -0.79 -18.50 -20.79
C GLU A 31 -0.70 -17.14 -21.52
N LEU A 32 -1.45 -16.14 -21.07
CA LEU A 32 -1.44 -14.79 -21.66
C LEU A 32 -0.11 -14.07 -21.46
N ALA A 33 0.53 -14.24 -20.29
CA ALA A 33 1.85 -13.65 -20.00
C ALA A 33 2.93 -14.21 -20.93
N GLU A 34 2.94 -15.52 -21.20
CA GLU A 34 3.86 -16.16 -22.15
C GLU A 34 3.59 -15.70 -23.60
N GLN A 35 2.35 -15.38 -23.95
CA GLN A 35 1.98 -14.76 -25.23
C GLN A 35 2.42 -13.28 -25.32
N GLY A 36 2.99 -12.72 -24.26
CA GLY A 36 3.50 -11.35 -24.24
C GLY A 36 2.48 -10.27 -23.88
N VAL A 37 1.29 -10.64 -23.37
CA VAL A 37 0.31 -9.67 -22.88
C VAL A 37 0.85 -9.02 -21.61
N VAL A 38 1.19 -7.75 -21.71
CA VAL A 38 1.92 -6.99 -20.66
C VAL A 38 1.16 -6.92 -19.35
N GLU A 39 -0.16 -6.69 -19.42
CA GLU A 39 -1.03 -6.70 -18.24
C GLU A 39 -1.01 -8.06 -17.55
N ALA A 40 -1.10 -9.15 -18.32
CA ALA A 40 -1.05 -10.50 -17.77
C ALA A 40 0.32 -10.81 -17.13
N GLN A 41 1.42 -10.29 -17.68
CA GLN A 41 2.74 -10.42 -17.08
C GLN A 41 2.80 -9.77 -15.67
N ALA A 42 2.24 -8.55 -15.53
CA ALA A 42 2.18 -7.87 -14.25
C ALA A 42 1.28 -8.61 -13.24
N LEU A 43 0.10 -9.03 -13.68
CA LEU A 43 -0.86 -9.76 -12.85
C LEU A 43 -0.34 -11.14 -12.44
N TYR A 44 0.29 -11.88 -13.36
CA TYR A 44 0.87 -13.19 -13.04
C TYR A 44 2.06 -13.06 -12.08
N GLY A 45 2.88 -12.02 -12.23
CA GLY A 45 3.89 -11.66 -11.24
C GLY A 45 3.31 -11.47 -9.84
N GLN A 46 2.15 -10.80 -9.72
CA GLN A 46 1.46 -10.64 -8.45
C GLN A 46 0.92 -11.97 -7.91
N VAL A 47 0.32 -12.80 -8.76
CA VAL A 47 -0.17 -14.15 -8.41
C VAL A 47 0.95 -15.01 -7.82
N LEU A 48 2.13 -15.01 -8.45
CA LEU A 48 3.32 -15.73 -7.95
C LEU A 48 3.85 -15.15 -6.63
N LEU A 49 3.78 -13.84 -6.46
CA LEU A 49 4.23 -13.17 -5.24
C LEU A 49 3.34 -13.52 -4.03
N ASP A 50 2.02 -13.59 -4.26
CA ASP A 50 1.02 -13.88 -3.22
C ASP A 50 0.84 -15.38 -2.98
N GLY A 51 1.13 -16.22 -3.97
CA GLY A 51 0.86 -17.66 -3.94
C GLY A 51 -0.64 -17.97 -4.12
N ASN A 52 -1.36 -17.17 -4.92
CA ASN A 52 -2.80 -17.29 -5.10
C ASN A 52 -3.12 -18.21 -6.29
N GLY A 53 -3.49 -19.46 -6.03
CA GLY A 53 -3.74 -20.50 -7.04
C GLY A 53 -2.47 -21.15 -7.61
N VAL A 54 -1.30 -20.75 -7.13
CA VAL A 54 0.00 -21.37 -7.43
C VAL A 54 0.90 -21.32 -6.20
N ALA A 55 1.93 -22.14 -6.17
CA ALA A 55 2.97 -22.00 -5.13
C ALA A 55 3.64 -20.63 -5.24
N ARG A 56 3.88 -19.99 -4.08
CA ARG A 56 4.59 -18.70 -4.02
C ARG A 56 6.01 -18.85 -4.59
N ASP A 57 6.34 -18.02 -5.56
CA ASP A 57 7.66 -17.95 -6.19
C ASP A 57 8.10 -16.50 -6.42
N ARG A 58 8.78 -15.92 -5.42
CA ARG A 58 9.28 -14.54 -5.49
C ARG A 58 10.30 -14.30 -6.61
N PRO A 59 11.29 -15.19 -6.86
CA PRO A 59 12.18 -15.06 -8.01
C PRO A 59 11.46 -15.06 -9.36
N ALA A 60 10.46 -15.91 -9.56
CA ALA A 60 9.65 -15.90 -10.77
C ALA A 60 8.82 -14.62 -10.88
N ALA A 61 8.18 -14.17 -9.80
CA ALA A 61 7.44 -12.92 -9.74
C ALA A 61 8.31 -11.73 -10.17
N PHE A 62 9.53 -11.63 -9.62
CA PHE A 62 10.50 -10.61 -10.00
C PHE A 62 10.78 -10.62 -11.52
N ARG A 63 11.05 -11.79 -12.11
CA ARG A 63 11.30 -11.90 -13.55
C ARG A 63 10.11 -11.43 -14.40
N TRP A 64 8.87 -11.70 -13.96
CA TRP A 64 7.67 -11.24 -14.65
C TRP A 64 7.48 -9.74 -14.52
N PHE A 65 7.73 -9.15 -13.36
CA PHE A 65 7.71 -7.69 -13.20
C PHE A 65 8.78 -7.01 -14.07
N VAL A 66 9.99 -7.59 -14.21
CA VAL A 66 11.02 -7.09 -15.13
C VAL A 66 10.52 -7.11 -16.58
N LYS A 67 9.88 -8.21 -17.04
CA LYS A 67 9.33 -8.30 -18.41
C LYS A 67 8.29 -7.18 -18.65
N ALA A 68 7.33 -7.01 -17.75
CA ALA A 68 6.30 -5.99 -17.89
C ALA A 68 6.84 -4.55 -17.75
N ALA A 69 7.77 -4.31 -16.81
CA ALA A 69 8.40 -3.01 -16.59
C ALA A 69 9.21 -2.54 -17.82
N ARG A 70 9.90 -3.45 -18.52
CA ARG A 70 10.58 -3.15 -19.80
C ARG A 70 9.61 -2.65 -20.88
N ARG A 71 8.35 -3.01 -20.79
CA ARG A 71 7.26 -2.51 -21.64
C ARG A 71 6.56 -1.30 -21.03
N GLN A 72 7.19 -0.69 -20.02
CA GLN A 72 6.74 0.53 -19.35
C GLN A 72 5.38 0.41 -18.63
N HIS A 73 5.01 -0.77 -18.17
CA HIS A 73 3.82 -0.99 -17.38
C HIS A 73 4.00 -0.40 -15.97
N LEU A 74 3.22 0.61 -15.59
CA LEU A 74 3.45 1.41 -14.37
C LEU A 74 3.36 0.60 -13.09
N MET A 75 2.32 -0.25 -12.97
CA MET A 75 2.19 -1.10 -11.78
C MET A 75 3.36 -2.09 -11.68
N ALA A 76 3.83 -2.64 -12.80
CA ALA A 76 4.99 -3.52 -12.78
C ALA A 76 6.29 -2.79 -12.40
N LEU A 77 6.47 -1.54 -12.83
CA LEU A 77 7.58 -0.69 -12.37
C LEU A 77 7.51 -0.48 -10.86
N ASN A 78 6.35 -0.16 -10.32
CA ASN A 78 6.16 -0.02 -8.87
C ASN A 78 6.44 -1.35 -8.13
N MET A 79 5.94 -2.48 -8.66
CA MET A 79 6.21 -3.80 -8.05
C MET A 79 7.67 -4.21 -8.16
N LEU A 80 8.35 -3.86 -9.25
CA LEU A 80 9.79 -4.05 -9.40
C LEU A 80 10.57 -3.22 -8.37
N GLY A 81 10.17 -1.96 -8.15
CA GLY A 81 10.68 -1.13 -7.07
C GLY A 81 10.52 -1.79 -5.71
N ARG A 82 9.35 -2.35 -5.41
CA ARG A 82 9.11 -3.09 -4.15
C ARG A 82 9.97 -4.36 -4.03
N CYS A 83 10.22 -5.05 -5.14
CA CYS A 83 11.12 -6.19 -5.15
C CYS A 83 12.54 -5.79 -4.74
N TYR A 84 13.06 -4.68 -5.27
CA TYR A 84 14.37 -4.15 -4.87
C TYR A 84 14.36 -3.58 -3.46
N ASP A 85 13.30 -2.91 -3.05
CA ASP A 85 13.15 -2.30 -1.73
C ASP A 85 13.15 -3.34 -0.60
N LEU A 86 12.44 -4.46 -0.81
CA LEU A 86 12.15 -5.47 0.22
C LEU A 86 12.90 -6.81 -0.01
N GLY A 87 13.71 -6.93 -1.05
CA GLY A 87 14.43 -8.17 -1.38
C GLY A 87 13.50 -9.30 -1.85
N TRP A 88 12.42 -8.99 -2.57
CA TRP A 88 11.50 -10.01 -3.05
C TRP A 88 11.98 -10.62 -4.36
N GLY A 89 12.61 -11.79 -4.26
CA GLY A 89 13.15 -12.51 -5.42
C GLY A 89 14.44 -11.93 -5.99
N THR A 90 15.02 -10.95 -5.33
CA THR A 90 16.30 -10.32 -5.65
C THR A 90 16.96 -9.82 -4.36
N SER A 91 18.21 -9.35 -4.42
CA SER A 91 18.85 -8.63 -3.31
C SER A 91 18.20 -7.26 -3.10
N ILE A 92 18.24 -6.76 -1.85
CA ILE A 92 17.81 -5.39 -1.56
C ILE A 92 18.73 -4.40 -2.28
N ASP A 93 18.13 -3.46 -2.99
CA ASP A 93 18.79 -2.37 -3.68
C ASP A 93 17.89 -1.13 -3.66
N LYS A 94 18.06 -0.30 -2.64
CA LYS A 94 17.24 0.89 -2.43
C LYS A 94 17.40 1.95 -3.53
N THR A 95 18.57 2.01 -4.16
CA THR A 95 18.80 2.93 -5.29
C THR A 95 17.97 2.54 -6.50
N ARG A 96 18.00 1.26 -6.89
CA ARG A 96 17.12 0.77 -7.97
C ARG A 96 15.65 0.85 -7.60
N ALA A 97 15.28 0.68 -6.33
CA ALA A 97 13.92 0.87 -5.90
C ALA A 97 13.46 2.32 -6.15
N ALA A 98 14.28 3.31 -5.74
CA ALA A 98 14.00 4.72 -5.95
C ALA A 98 13.87 5.08 -7.45
N GLU A 99 14.75 4.54 -8.31
CA GLU A 99 14.67 4.71 -9.77
C GLU A 99 13.33 4.17 -10.34
N CYS A 100 12.94 2.96 -9.94
CA CYS A 100 11.68 2.37 -10.39
C CYS A 100 10.46 3.17 -9.91
N TYR A 101 10.47 3.60 -8.66
CA TYR A 101 9.39 4.39 -8.08
C TYR A 101 9.29 5.78 -8.72
N SER A 102 10.43 6.48 -8.93
CA SER A 102 10.42 7.83 -9.54
C SER A 102 9.81 7.80 -10.93
N VAL A 103 10.22 6.84 -11.79
CA VAL A 103 9.67 6.71 -13.14
C VAL A 103 8.17 6.47 -13.13
N ALA A 104 7.67 5.60 -12.25
CA ALA A 104 6.24 5.32 -12.15
C ALA A 104 5.46 6.50 -11.52
N ALA A 105 6.06 7.20 -10.56
CA ALA A 105 5.49 8.37 -9.88
C ALA A 105 5.34 9.57 -10.84
N GLU A 106 6.38 9.88 -11.63
CA GLU A 106 6.36 10.94 -12.64
C GLU A 106 5.25 10.72 -13.68
N ARG A 107 4.93 9.46 -13.96
CA ARG A 107 3.87 9.06 -14.90
C ARG A 107 2.50 8.92 -14.26
N GLY A 108 2.35 9.31 -12.99
CA GLY A 108 1.06 9.49 -12.36
C GLY A 108 0.56 8.30 -11.52
N LEU A 109 1.39 7.30 -11.18
CA LEU A 109 0.96 6.23 -10.30
C LEU A 109 1.08 6.66 -8.83
N ASP A 110 -0.04 6.79 -8.14
CA ASP A 110 -0.14 7.26 -6.75
C ASP A 110 0.63 6.38 -5.75
N TRP A 111 0.58 5.06 -5.92
CA TRP A 111 1.35 4.11 -5.11
C TRP A 111 2.86 4.29 -5.26
N ALA A 112 3.32 4.61 -6.47
CA ALA A 112 4.73 4.88 -6.71
C ALA A 112 5.14 6.23 -6.12
N MET A 113 4.27 7.26 -6.20
CA MET A 113 4.49 8.54 -5.54
C MET A 113 4.68 8.37 -4.03
N TYR A 114 3.80 7.59 -3.39
CA TYR A 114 3.90 7.25 -1.97
C TYR A 114 5.22 6.54 -1.63
N ASN A 115 5.58 5.50 -2.40
CA ASN A 115 6.80 4.73 -2.16
C ASN A 115 8.06 5.59 -2.38
N TYR A 116 8.09 6.39 -3.45
CA TYR A 116 9.20 7.30 -3.74
C TYR A 116 9.37 8.36 -2.66
N ALA A 117 8.27 8.98 -2.23
CA ALA A 117 8.25 9.94 -1.14
C ALA A 117 8.78 9.33 0.18
N THR A 118 8.46 8.05 0.44
CA THR A 118 8.96 7.35 1.62
C THR A 118 10.50 7.22 1.59
N LEU A 119 11.07 6.83 0.45
CA LEU A 119 12.54 6.73 0.30
C LEU A 119 13.21 8.11 0.42
N LEU A 120 12.62 9.15 -0.17
CA LEU A 120 13.10 10.55 -0.04
C LEU A 120 13.06 11.02 1.41
N ALA A 121 11.99 10.74 2.15
CA ALA A 121 11.85 11.16 3.54
C ALA A 121 12.85 10.47 4.48
N LEU A 122 13.31 9.26 4.13
CA LEU A 122 14.22 8.45 4.94
C LEU A 122 15.69 8.52 4.47
N GLY A 123 15.95 9.04 3.28
CA GLY A 123 17.29 9.00 2.68
C GLY A 123 17.74 7.58 2.32
N GLU A 124 16.81 6.67 2.00
CA GLU A 124 17.12 5.28 1.69
C GLU A 124 17.37 5.09 0.18
N GLY A 125 18.62 4.85 -0.19
CA GLY A 125 19.05 4.67 -1.60
C GLY A 125 19.02 5.95 -2.45
N ILE A 126 18.67 7.07 -1.85
CA ILE A 126 18.62 8.42 -2.42
C ILE A 126 18.95 9.42 -1.30
N ILE A 127 19.40 10.61 -1.66
CA ILE A 127 19.65 11.70 -0.69
C ILE A 127 18.32 12.09 -0.03
N GLU A 128 18.32 12.23 1.30
CA GLU A 128 17.15 12.68 2.06
C GLU A 128 16.70 14.06 1.57
N ASP A 129 15.43 14.16 1.20
CA ASP A 129 14.76 15.43 0.85
C ASP A 129 13.31 15.40 1.33
N LYS A 130 13.10 15.88 2.56
CA LYS A 130 11.76 15.96 3.16
C LYS A 130 10.83 16.93 2.45
N THR A 131 11.37 17.97 1.81
CA THR A 131 10.56 18.93 1.05
C THR A 131 9.99 18.27 -0.21
N ALA A 132 10.84 17.59 -0.97
CA ALA A 132 10.40 16.82 -2.13
C ALA A 132 9.47 15.66 -1.71
N ALA A 133 9.78 15.00 -0.59
CA ALA A 133 8.92 13.92 -0.06
C ALA A 133 7.49 14.40 0.24
N LEU A 134 7.35 15.55 0.93
CA LEU A 134 6.05 16.14 1.20
C LEU A 134 5.28 16.45 -0.09
N ALA A 135 5.92 17.04 -1.08
CA ALA A 135 5.29 17.36 -2.36
C ALA A 135 4.78 16.10 -3.07
N TRP A 136 5.52 14.98 -3.03
CA TRP A 136 5.08 13.72 -3.60
C TRP A 136 3.96 13.07 -2.78
N PHE A 137 4.01 13.12 -1.43
CA PHE A 137 2.90 12.67 -0.60
C PHE A 137 1.64 13.50 -0.85
N GLU A 138 1.72 14.82 -1.00
CA GLU A 138 0.57 15.67 -1.30
C GLU A 138 -0.04 15.34 -2.67
N ARG A 139 0.78 15.07 -3.69
CA ARG A 139 0.27 14.61 -5.01
C ARG A 139 -0.48 13.29 -4.90
N ALA A 140 0.10 12.28 -4.23
CA ALA A 140 -0.56 11.00 -4.01
C ALA A 140 -1.84 11.14 -3.15
N ALA A 141 -1.80 12.00 -2.12
CA ALA A 141 -2.95 12.32 -1.26
C ALA A 141 -4.10 12.98 -2.05
N GLY A 142 -3.76 13.86 -3.00
CA GLY A 142 -4.72 14.46 -3.93
C GLY A 142 -5.42 13.44 -4.83
N MET A 143 -4.81 12.28 -5.06
CA MET A 143 -5.39 11.14 -5.79
C MET A 143 -6.15 10.15 -4.88
N GLY A 144 -6.23 10.43 -3.58
CA GLY A 144 -6.95 9.60 -2.62
C GLY A 144 -6.13 8.50 -1.98
N ASN A 145 -4.79 8.49 -2.15
CA ASN A 145 -3.94 7.49 -1.50
C ASN A 145 -3.93 7.69 0.02
N ALA A 146 -4.63 6.83 0.75
CA ALA A 146 -4.84 6.96 2.20
C ALA A 146 -3.53 6.95 3.00
N LYS A 147 -2.52 6.15 2.57
CA LYS A 147 -1.22 6.14 3.22
C LYS A 147 -0.47 7.47 3.07
N ALA A 148 -0.52 8.04 1.87
CA ALA A 148 0.07 9.35 1.61
C ALA A 148 -0.64 10.45 2.43
N ILE A 149 -1.96 10.41 2.52
CA ILE A 149 -2.75 11.33 3.36
C ILE A 149 -2.28 11.24 4.82
N ASN A 150 -2.08 10.02 5.35
CA ASN A 150 -1.55 9.85 6.70
C ASN A 150 -0.17 10.48 6.88
N PHE A 151 0.75 10.30 5.91
CA PHE A 151 2.09 10.92 5.98
C PHE A 151 2.04 12.45 5.91
N VAL A 152 1.18 13.03 5.07
CA VAL A 152 0.94 14.48 5.06
C VAL A 152 0.52 14.96 6.46
N GLY A 153 -0.37 14.20 7.13
CA GLY A 153 -0.74 14.46 8.53
C GLY A 153 0.47 14.48 9.46
N SER A 154 1.38 13.50 9.36
CA SER A 154 2.58 13.44 10.19
C SER A 154 3.51 14.63 9.95
N PHE A 155 3.68 15.08 8.72
CA PHE A 155 4.47 16.28 8.42
C PHE A 155 3.92 17.53 9.11
N HIS A 156 2.60 17.67 9.19
CA HIS A 156 1.96 18.79 9.90
C HIS A 156 1.97 18.61 11.42
N GLU A 157 1.81 17.39 11.92
CA GLU A 157 1.88 17.12 13.37
C GLU A 157 3.25 17.44 13.94
N ASP A 158 4.31 17.01 13.25
CA ASP A 158 5.69 17.18 13.71
C ASP A 158 6.31 18.53 13.31
N GLY A 159 5.75 19.21 12.31
CA GLY A 159 6.28 20.45 11.78
C GLY A 159 7.53 20.24 10.94
N TRP A 160 7.65 19.12 10.20
CA TRP A 160 8.77 18.88 9.29
C TRP A 160 8.59 19.69 8.01
N VAL A 161 9.54 20.52 7.68
CA VAL A 161 9.60 21.39 6.47
C VAL A 161 8.38 22.30 6.25
N VAL A 162 7.37 22.20 7.09
CA VAL A 162 6.17 23.04 7.13
C VAL A 162 5.87 23.44 8.59
N PRO A 163 5.18 24.56 8.85
CA PRO A 163 4.76 24.91 10.20
C PRO A 163 3.89 23.80 10.81
N ARG A 164 4.08 23.54 12.11
CA ARG A 164 3.26 22.61 12.84
C ARG A 164 1.80 23.06 12.84
N ASP A 165 0.90 22.16 12.42
CA ASP A 165 -0.53 22.41 12.34
C ASP A 165 -1.31 21.14 12.76
N ILE A 166 -1.71 21.09 14.02
CA ILE A 166 -2.42 19.95 14.62
C ILE A 166 -3.82 19.79 14.02
N ALA A 167 -4.49 20.90 13.65
CA ALA A 167 -5.82 20.82 13.07
C ALA A 167 -5.77 20.18 11.67
N LYS A 168 -4.79 20.57 10.86
CA LYS A 168 -4.56 19.98 9.54
C LYS A 168 -4.11 18.51 9.65
N ALA A 169 -3.27 18.19 10.63
CA ALA A 169 -2.88 16.81 10.91
C ALA A 169 -4.09 15.94 11.27
N ALA A 170 -4.98 16.42 12.15
CA ALA A 170 -6.18 15.70 12.54
C ALA A 170 -7.14 15.47 11.35
N ASP A 171 -7.34 16.46 10.46
CA ASP A 171 -8.11 16.28 9.22
C ASP A 171 -7.49 15.20 8.32
N CYS A 172 -6.17 15.26 8.11
CA CYS A 172 -5.48 14.25 7.31
C CYS A 172 -5.65 12.85 7.90
N TYR A 173 -5.48 12.69 9.22
CA TYR A 173 -5.64 11.38 9.86
C TYR A 173 -7.08 10.86 9.77
N ALA A 174 -8.08 11.73 9.92
CA ALA A 174 -9.49 11.36 9.74
C ALA A 174 -9.77 10.87 8.31
N ARG A 175 -9.24 11.57 7.29
CA ARG A 175 -9.37 11.18 5.88
C ARG A 175 -8.62 9.88 5.56
N ALA A 176 -7.43 9.71 6.11
CA ALA A 176 -6.65 8.48 5.95
C ALA A 176 -7.36 7.27 6.58
N ALA A 177 -7.96 7.47 7.77
CA ALA A 177 -8.76 6.46 8.44
C ALA A 177 -9.99 6.07 7.61
N ALA A 178 -10.74 7.06 7.11
CA ALA A 178 -11.88 6.83 6.21
C ALA A 178 -11.46 6.11 4.90
N GLY A 179 -10.23 6.31 4.44
CA GLY A 179 -9.62 5.61 3.31
C GLY A 179 -9.08 4.21 3.63
N GLY A 180 -9.22 3.73 4.87
CA GLY A 180 -8.86 2.37 5.30
C GLY A 180 -7.37 2.18 5.63
N ASP A 181 -6.60 3.26 5.82
CA ASP A 181 -5.22 3.11 6.29
C ASP A 181 -5.20 2.88 7.81
N PHE A 182 -4.67 1.73 8.24
CA PHE A 182 -4.64 1.38 9.67
C PHE A 182 -3.80 2.36 10.52
N ARG A 183 -2.76 2.98 9.94
CA ARG A 183 -2.00 4.03 10.65
C ARG A 183 -2.83 5.30 10.76
N GLY A 184 -3.59 5.63 9.72
CA GLY A 184 -4.58 6.70 9.75
C GLY A 184 -5.63 6.47 10.83
N CYS A 185 -6.19 5.24 10.92
CA CYS A 185 -7.13 4.88 11.99
C CYS A 185 -6.52 5.07 13.38
N PHE A 186 -5.30 4.58 13.58
CA PHE A 186 -4.58 4.73 14.85
C PHE A 186 -4.29 6.20 15.18
N ASN A 187 -3.80 6.98 14.22
CA ASN A 187 -3.50 8.39 14.44
C ASN A 187 -4.77 9.22 14.68
N HIS A 188 -5.85 8.94 13.95
CA HIS A 188 -7.14 9.58 14.17
C HIS A 188 -7.69 9.26 15.57
N ALA A 189 -7.59 7.99 16.00
CA ALA A 189 -7.96 7.59 17.35
C ALA A 189 -7.16 8.34 18.42
N ARG A 190 -5.84 8.54 18.23
CA ARG A 190 -5.02 9.35 19.14
C ARG A 190 -5.54 10.79 19.25
N MET A 191 -5.90 11.41 18.13
CA MET A 191 -6.44 12.78 18.11
C MET A 191 -7.79 12.86 18.84
N LEU A 192 -8.68 11.91 18.61
CA LEU A 192 -9.98 11.82 19.29
C LEU A 192 -9.80 11.61 20.80
N GLY A 193 -8.90 10.71 21.20
CA GLY A 193 -8.60 10.46 22.60
C GLY A 193 -8.05 11.68 23.31
N ALA A 194 -7.15 12.43 22.67
CA ALA A 194 -6.63 13.68 23.21
C ALA A 194 -7.71 14.77 23.34
N ALA A 195 -8.71 14.75 22.46
CA ALA A 195 -9.87 15.64 22.54
C ALA A 195 -10.96 15.18 23.54
N GLY A 196 -10.80 14.01 24.18
CA GLY A 196 -11.75 13.46 25.16
C GLY A 196 -12.87 12.60 24.54
N ASP A 197 -12.90 12.40 23.24
CA ASP A 197 -13.89 11.53 22.54
C ASP A 197 -13.44 10.06 22.58
N ILE A 198 -13.45 9.50 23.77
CA ILE A 198 -12.85 8.18 24.05
C ILE A 198 -13.58 7.06 23.31
N ASP A 199 -14.91 7.10 23.25
CA ASP A 199 -15.67 5.99 22.66
C ASP A 199 -15.40 5.89 21.15
N LYS A 200 -15.42 7.00 20.41
CA LYS A 200 -15.03 7.00 18.99
C LYS A 200 -13.56 6.62 18.78
N ALA A 201 -12.69 7.03 19.70
CA ALA A 201 -11.29 6.63 19.63
C ALA A 201 -11.11 5.11 19.75
N LEU A 202 -11.88 4.45 20.63
CA LEU A 202 -11.86 2.99 20.79
C LEU A 202 -12.37 2.27 19.51
N ASP A 203 -13.42 2.79 18.88
CA ASP A 203 -13.92 2.25 17.61
C ASP A 203 -12.85 2.28 16.51
N TRP A 204 -12.14 3.41 16.37
CA TRP A 204 -11.06 3.52 15.40
C TRP A 204 -9.83 2.69 15.73
N LEU A 205 -9.53 2.45 17.03
CA LEU A 205 -8.48 1.50 17.42
C LEU A 205 -8.84 0.06 17.06
N ALA A 206 -10.10 -0.34 17.25
CA ALA A 206 -10.57 -1.67 16.83
C ALA A 206 -10.45 -1.84 15.32
N GLU A 207 -10.80 -0.82 14.54
CA GLU A 207 -10.61 -0.82 13.09
C GLU A 207 -9.14 -0.92 12.70
N ALA A 208 -8.26 -0.15 13.34
CA ALA A 208 -6.81 -0.22 13.14
C ALA A 208 -6.28 -1.64 13.40
N GLY A 209 -6.69 -2.26 14.52
CA GLY A 209 -6.26 -3.61 14.89
C GLY A 209 -6.70 -4.68 13.91
N ARG A 210 -7.88 -4.54 13.31
CA ARG A 210 -8.43 -5.49 12.34
C ARG A 210 -7.64 -5.55 11.04
N THR A 211 -7.03 -4.42 10.61
CA THR A 211 -6.37 -4.28 9.30
C THR A 211 -4.86 -4.14 9.40
N ALA A 212 -4.32 -3.90 10.58
CA ALA A 212 -2.89 -3.72 10.82
C ALA A 212 -2.10 -5.04 10.82
N THR A 213 -0.78 -4.91 10.63
CA THR A 213 0.13 -6.05 10.84
C THR A 213 0.29 -6.36 12.33
N PRO A 214 0.53 -7.63 12.71
CA PRO A 214 0.78 -7.99 14.12
C PRO A 214 1.90 -7.18 14.78
N ALA A 215 2.99 -6.94 14.07
CA ALA A 215 4.11 -6.14 14.57
C ALA A 215 3.72 -4.67 14.87
N PHE A 216 2.82 -4.09 14.07
CA PHE A 216 2.29 -2.76 14.35
C PHE A 216 1.40 -2.77 15.59
N VAL A 217 0.50 -3.76 15.71
CA VAL A 217 -0.43 -3.88 16.85
C VAL A 217 0.36 -3.95 18.16
N GLU A 218 1.41 -4.77 18.25
CA GLU A 218 2.21 -4.86 19.47
C GLU A 218 2.90 -3.54 19.81
N LYS A 219 3.58 -2.92 18.84
CA LYS A 219 4.25 -1.64 19.06
C LYS A 219 3.27 -0.52 19.45
N ALA A 220 2.11 -0.47 18.83
CA ALA A 220 1.07 0.51 19.13
C ALA A 220 0.43 0.26 20.51
N ALA A 221 0.22 -1.02 20.89
CA ALA A 221 -0.27 -1.40 22.20
C ALA A 221 0.69 -0.97 23.33
N ASP A 222 2.00 -1.16 23.15
CA ASP A 222 3.02 -0.71 24.11
C ASP A 222 2.97 0.81 24.29
N TRP A 223 2.82 1.56 23.20
CA TRP A 223 2.67 3.01 23.27
C TRP A 223 1.37 3.42 23.99
N LEU A 224 0.24 2.80 23.64
CA LEU A 224 -1.07 3.08 24.26
C LEU A 224 -1.06 2.78 25.76
N ALA A 225 -0.38 1.75 26.21
CA ALA A 225 -0.29 1.37 27.62
C ALA A 225 0.31 2.49 28.49
N THR A 226 1.15 3.34 27.90
CA THR A 226 1.78 4.49 28.59
C THR A 226 1.02 5.80 28.42
N ALA A 227 0.03 5.85 27.52
CA ALA A 227 -0.72 7.07 27.23
C ALA A 227 -1.73 7.41 28.34
N PRO A 228 -1.71 8.64 28.89
CA PRO A 228 -2.66 9.05 29.93
C PRO A 228 -4.11 8.97 29.45
N GLY A 229 -4.99 8.39 30.27
CA GLY A 229 -6.43 8.35 30.03
C GLY A 229 -6.94 7.33 29.02
N PHE A 230 -6.06 6.69 28.26
CA PHE A 230 -6.40 5.71 27.22
C PHE A 230 -6.23 4.26 27.69
N GLY A 231 -5.10 3.94 28.28
CA GLY A 231 -4.78 2.74 29.05
C GLY A 231 -5.30 1.41 28.51
N ALA A 232 -5.75 0.55 29.44
CA ALA A 232 -6.14 -0.83 29.14
C ALA A 232 -7.29 -0.96 28.12
N ARG A 233 -8.26 -0.04 28.10
CA ARG A 233 -9.38 -0.05 27.14
C ARG A 233 -8.89 0.13 25.71
N ALA A 234 -7.95 1.03 25.48
CA ALA A 234 -7.37 1.29 24.17
C ALA A 234 -6.56 0.09 23.64
N VAL A 235 -5.75 -0.53 24.52
CA VAL A 235 -5.00 -1.75 24.16
C VAL A 235 -5.95 -2.90 23.85
N ALA A 236 -7.02 -3.08 24.64
CA ALA A 236 -8.01 -4.11 24.41
C ALA A 236 -8.73 -3.92 23.05
N ALA A 237 -9.14 -2.69 22.75
CA ALA A 237 -9.79 -2.35 21.48
C ALA A 237 -8.85 -2.62 20.28
N LEU A 238 -7.59 -2.19 20.34
CA LEU A 238 -6.61 -2.40 19.29
C LEU A 238 -6.32 -3.89 19.04
N ARG A 239 -6.28 -4.71 20.08
CA ARG A 239 -6.05 -6.16 19.98
C ARG A 239 -7.29 -6.97 19.61
N GLY A 240 -8.44 -6.33 19.46
CA GLY A 240 -9.71 -7.01 19.17
C GLY A 240 -10.24 -7.84 20.34
N ASN A 241 -9.71 -7.61 21.54
CA ASN A 241 -10.21 -8.21 22.77
C ASN A 241 -11.35 -7.33 23.27
N ALA A 242 -12.61 -7.77 23.12
CA ALA A 242 -13.71 -7.10 23.76
C ALA A 242 -13.40 -6.99 25.26
N ALA A 243 -13.40 -5.75 25.79
CA ALA A 243 -13.35 -5.56 27.22
C ALA A 243 -14.64 -6.19 27.81
N CYS A 244 -14.47 -7.30 28.55
CA CYS A 244 -15.52 -7.79 29.44
C CYS A 244 -15.77 -6.78 30.57
#